data_880e07f2462315876bf6a8029319e4d2
#
_entry.id   880e07f2462315876bf6a8029319e4d2
#
_cell.length_a   1.000
_cell.length_b   1.000
_cell.length_c   1.000
_cell.angle_alpha   90.00
_cell.angle_beta   90.00
_cell.angle_gamma   90.00
#
_symmetry.space_group_name_H-M   'P 1'
#
loop_
_entity.id
_entity.type
_entity.pdbx_description
1 polymer ?
#
loop_
_entity_poly.entity_id
_entity_poly.type
_entity_poly.pdbx_seq_one_letter_code
_entity_poly.pdbx_strand_id
1 'polypeptide(L)'
;QRQMCIRDRLYGEFKNFFPNNAVEYYVSYYDYYQPEAYLPSSDTYIEKDLQINEEIDKLRLAATSALLSGRKDVVVISSVSCIYGMGNPSDFYNNVIEIKKGKLLDRNVFLRRLVDSLYVRNDLELNRGNFRVKGDTVDIYLAYSDNLLRVMFWDDEIDSIEEVDPVSGIRLA
;
A
#
# COMPACT_ATOMS: atom_id res chain seq x y z
N GLN A 1 -18.23 17.16 2.39
CA GLN A 1 -17.64 17.30 3.74
C GLN A 1 -18.36 16.44 4.80
N ARG A 2 -19.69 16.50 4.91
CA ARG A 2 -20.43 15.76 5.96
C ARG A 2 -20.32 14.23 5.84
N GLN A 3 -20.28 13.68 4.63
CA GLN A 3 -20.17 12.24 4.39
C GLN A 3 -18.74 11.72 4.68
N MET A 4 -17.73 12.54 4.48
CA MET A 4 -16.35 12.22 4.79
C MET A 4 -16.16 12.04 6.30
N CYS A 5 -16.67 12.98 7.10
CA CYS A 5 -16.59 12.89 8.57
C CYS A 5 -17.31 11.66 9.15
N ILE A 6 -18.41 11.22 8.53
CA ILE A 6 -19.15 10.02 8.99
C ILE A 6 -18.34 8.75 8.72
N ARG A 7 -17.72 8.64 7.54
CA ARG A 7 -16.91 7.46 7.17
C ARG A 7 -15.63 7.36 8.02
N ASP A 8 -14.94 8.48 8.21
CA ASP A 8 -13.73 8.53 9.04
C ASP A 8 -14.05 8.13 10.49
N ARG A 9 -15.18 8.60 11.00
CA ARG A 9 -15.67 8.22 12.32
C ARG A 9 -15.99 6.72 12.39
N LEU A 10 -16.73 6.18 11.41
CA LEU A 10 -17.03 4.76 11.34
C LEU A 10 -15.77 3.92 11.27
N TYR A 11 -14.78 4.31 10.47
CA TYR A 11 -13.51 3.62 10.38
C TYR A 11 -12.80 3.56 11.73
N GLY A 12 -12.73 4.69 12.44
CA GLY A 12 -12.13 4.73 13.78
C GLY A 12 -12.90 3.89 14.81
N GLU A 13 -14.25 3.94 14.79
CA GLU A 13 -15.08 3.14 15.67
C GLU A 13 -14.92 1.63 15.40
N PHE A 14 -14.94 1.21 14.13
CA PHE A 14 -14.77 -0.20 13.76
C PHE A 14 -13.38 -0.73 14.09
N LYS A 15 -12.31 0.07 13.94
CA LYS A 15 -10.98 -0.31 14.40
C LYS A 15 -10.94 -0.59 15.91
N ASN A 16 -11.67 0.19 16.68
CA ASN A 16 -11.75 -0.01 18.14
C ASN A 16 -12.60 -1.24 18.51
N PHE A 17 -13.68 -1.49 17.77
CA PHE A 17 -14.55 -2.65 18.03
C PHE A 17 -13.93 -3.97 17.58
N PHE A 18 -13.09 -3.94 16.54
CA PHE A 18 -12.49 -5.13 15.93
C PHE A 18 -10.96 -5.01 15.86
N PRO A 19 -10.26 -4.94 17.03
CA PRO A 19 -8.82 -4.67 17.07
C PRO A 19 -7.97 -5.77 16.44
N ASN A 20 -8.50 -6.99 16.31
CA ASN A 20 -7.80 -8.14 15.74
C ASN A 20 -8.19 -8.44 14.28
N ASN A 21 -9.14 -7.69 13.73
CA ASN A 21 -9.63 -7.87 12.37
C ASN A 21 -8.97 -6.85 11.42
N ALA A 22 -8.95 -7.15 10.14
CA ALA A 22 -8.56 -6.18 9.12
C ALA A 22 -9.71 -5.20 8.89
N VAL A 23 -9.61 -4.00 9.44
CA VAL A 23 -10.55 -2.91 9.18
C VAL A 23 -9.90 -1.96 8.20
N GLU A 24 -10.44 -1.91 7.00
CA GLU A 24 -9.86 -1.21 5.85
C GLU A 24 -10.73 -0.04 5.40
N TYR A 25 -10.09 1.00 4.89
CA TYR A 25 -10.75 2.19 4.42
C TYR A 25 -10.57 2.36 2.91
N TYR A 26 -11.67 2.27 2.15
CA TYR A 26 -11.65 2.34 0.70
C TYR A 26 -12.41 3.57 0.21
N VAL A 27 -11.68 4.64 -0.09
CA VAL A 27 -12.24 5.92 -0.55
C VAL A 27 -12.05 6.12 -2.04
N SER A 28 -12.96 6.89 -2.63
CA SER A 28 -12.83 7.34 -4.00
C SER A 28 -11.89 8.55 -4.09
N TYR A 29 -11.10 8.65 -5.15
CA TYR A 29 -10.31 9.85 -5.44
C TYR A 29 -11.18 11.11 -5.56
N TYR A 30 -12.43 10.97 -5.98
CA TYR A 30 -13.40 12.07 -6.08
C TYR A 30 -13.89 12.58 -4.73
N ASP A 31 -13.78 11.78 -3.69
CA ASP A 31 -14.21 12.16 -2.34
C ASP A 31 -13.18 13.07 -1.64
N TYR A 32 -11.94 13.06 -2.12
CA TYR A 32 -10.86 13.91 -1.60
C TYR A 32 -10.66 15.13 -2.51
N TYR A 33 -11.68 15.96 -2.53
CA TYR A 33 -11.69 17.17 -3.33
C TYR A 33 -11.20 18.35 -2.52
N GLN A 34 -10.07 18.92 -2.91
CA GLN A 34 -9.64 20.23 -2.42
C GLN A 34 -10.33 21.29 -3.28
N PRO A 35 -11.28 22.06 -2.72
CA PRO A 35 -11.97 23.08 -3.49
C PRO A 35 -10.98 24.17 -3.92
N GLU A 36 -11.22 24.74 -5.09
CA GLU A 36 -10.54 25.95 -5.53
C GLU A 36 -10.67 27.02 -4.46
N ALA A 37 -9.58 27.64 -4.09
CA ALA A 37 -9.57 28.71 -3.13
C ALA A 37 -8.88 29.95 -3.71
N TYR A 38 -9.54 31.10 -3.58
CA TYR A 38 -8.93 32.40 -3.87
C TYR A 38 -8.64 33.11 -2.55
N LEU A 39 -7.38 33.50 -2.37
CA LEU A 39 -6.93 34.25 -1.22
C LEU A 39 -6.82 35.75 -1.61
N PRO A 40 -7.83 36.59 -1.27
CA PRO A 40 -7.84 38.00 -1.68
C PRO A 40 -6.67 38.80 -1.10
N SER A 41 -6.13 38.36 0.04
CA SER A 41 -5.03 39.06 0.72
C SER A 41 -3.66 38.97 0.01
N SER A 42 -3.48 37.94 -0.82
CA SER A 42 -2.24 37.70 -1.57
C SER A 42 -2.47 37.62 -3.08
N ASP A 43 -3.67 37.88 -3.55
CA ASP A 43 -4.11 37.72 -4.96
C ASP A 43 -3.67 36.37 -5.54
N THR A 44 -3.78 35.33 -4.72
CA THR A 44 -3.34 33.98 -5.06
C THR A 44 -4.55 33.11 -5.36
N TYR A 45 -4.62 32.59 -6.58
CA TYR A 45 -5.57 31.57 -6.96
C TYR A 45 -4.93 30.19 -6.76
N ILE A 46 -5.51 29.39 -5.87
CA ILE A 46 -5.09 28.01 -5.67
C ILE A 46 -5.93 27.19 -6.64
N GLU A 47 -5.28 26.76 -7.71
CA GLU A 47 -5.91 25.88 -8.70
C GLU A 47 -6.30 24.54 -8.05
N LYS A 48 -7.34 23.96 -8.62
CA LYS A 48 -7.82 22.63 -8.28
C LYS A 48 -6.77 21.61 -8.74
N ASP A 49 -5.93 21.20 -7.83
CA ASP A 49 -4.96 20.17 -8.10
C ASP A 49 -5.58 18.80 -7.82
N LEU A 50 -5.71 17.98 -8.86
CA LEU A 50 -5.96 16.54 -8.75
C LEU A 50 -4.63 15.88 -8.31
N GLN A 51 -4.11 16.27 -7.18
CA GLN A 51 -3.04 15.51 -6.58
C GLN A 51 -3.60 14.15 -6.22
N ILE A 52 -3.10 13.13 -6.92
CA ILE A 52 -3.25 11.75 -6.48
C ILE A 52 -2.68 11.72 -5.07
N ASN A 53 -3.56 11.67 -4.09
CA ASN A 53 -3.13 11.64 -2.70
C ASN A 53 -2.55 10.24 -2.45
N GLU A 54 -1.24 10.16 -2.29
CA GLU A 54 -0.51 8.91 -2.03
C GLU A 54 -1.11 8.13 -0.84
N GLU A 55 -1.67 8.84 0.13
CA GLU A 55 -2.32 8.22 1.27
C GLU A 55 -3.63 7.50 0.88
N ILE A 56 -4.38 8.05 -0.07
CA ILE A 56 -5.58 7.40 -0.61
C ILE A 56 -5.20 6.14 -1.39
N ASP A 57 -4.15 6.21 -2.21
CA ASP A 57 -3.66 5.06 -2.94
C ASP A 57 -3.20 3.95 -2.00
N LYS A 58 -2.46 4.29 -0.97
CA LYS A 58 -2.05 3.36 0.08
C LYS A 58 -3.25 2.66 0.73
N LEU A 59 -4.27 3.42 1.17
CA LEU A 59 -5.47 2.87 1.80
C LEU A 59 -6.26 1.96 0.84
N ARG A 60 -6.36 2.33 -0.42
CA ARG A 60 -7.03 1.52 -1.45
C ARG A 60 -6.28 0.21 -1.72
N LEU A 61 -4.96 0.28 -1.83
CA LEU A 61 -4.11 -0.89 -2.03
C LEU A 61 -4.15 -1.81 -0.80
N ALA A 62 -4.13 -1.25 0.41
CA ALA A 62 -4.25 -2.02 1.65
C ALA A 62 -5.58 -2.79 1.70
N ALA A 63 -6.70 -2.12 1.42
CA ALA A 63 -8.00 -2.76 1.37
C ALA A 63 -8.08 -3.86 0.30
N THR A 64 -7.55 -3.60 -0.90
CA THR A 64 -7.49 -4.59 -1.99
C THR A 64 -6.63 -5.79 -1.59
N SER A 65 -5.46 -5.55 -1.02
CA SER A 65 -4.57 -6.60 -0.54
C SER A 65 -5.23 -7.46 0.55
N ALA A 66 -5.89 -6.84 1.52
CA ALA A 66 -6.60 -7.56 2.58
C ALA A 66 -7.71 -8.46 2.03
N LEU A 67 -8.50 -7.96 1.07
CA LEU A 67 -9.58 -8.74 0.42
C LEU A 67 -9.02 -9.92 -0.40
N LEU A 68 -7.90 -9.72 -1.09
CA LEU A 68 -7.29 -10.74 -1.95
C LEU A 68 -6.40 -11.73 -1.18
N SER A 69 -6.02 -11.44 0.06
CA SER A 69 -5.21 -12.33 0.90
C SER A 69 -5.95 -13.60 1.34
N GLY A 70 -7.25 -13.73 1.03
CA GLY A 70 -8.09 -14.84 1.46
C GLY A 70 -8.51 -14.77 2.93
N ARG A 71 -8.24 -13.67 3.63
CA ARG A 71 -8.75 -13.44 4.99
C ARG A 71 -10.28 -13.37 4.98
N LYS A 72 -10.89 -13.91 6.02
CA LYS A 72 -12.35 -13.88 6.21
C LYS A 72 -12.81 -12.87 7.26
N ASP A 73 -11.86 -12.21 7.91
CA ASP A 73 -12.05 -11.25 8.99
C ASP A 73 -11.82 -9.80 8.52
N VAL A 74 -12.24 -9.48 7.31
CA VAL A 74 -12.03 -8.17 6.69
C VAL A 74 -13.32 -7.37 6.71
N VAL A 75 -13.23 -6.13 7.19
CA VAL A 75 -14.31 -5.12 7.15
C VAL A 75 -13.82 -3.95 6.32
N VAL A 76 -14.55 -3.59 5.27
CA VAL A 76 -14.21 -2.44 4.41
C VAL A 76 -15.25 -1.34 4.58
N ILE A 77 -14.80 -0.16 4.98
CA ILE A 77 -15.62 1.05 5.03
C ILE A 77 -15.39 1.85 3.76
N SER A 78 -16.41 1.97 2.93
CA SER A 78 -16.28 2.62 1.63
C SER A 78 -17.48 3.52 1.31
N SER A 79 -17.35 4.34 0.27
CA SER A 79 -18.47 5.05 -0.34
C SER A 79 -19.05 4.28 -1.52
N VAL A 80 -20.30 4.58 -1.88
CA VAL A 80 -20.98 3.98 -3.04
C VAL A 80 -20.21 4.27 -4.34
N SER A 81 -19.56 5.42 -4.44
CA SER A 81 -18.72 5.78 -5.60
C SER A 81 -17.55 4.83 -5.85
N CYS A 82 -17.15 4.06 -4.84
CA CYS A 82 -16.04 3.09 -4.95
C CYS A 82 -16.44 1.79 -5.65
N ILE A 83 -17.74 1.52 -5.85
CA ILE A 83 -18.24 0.34 -6.58
C ILE A 83 -17.84 0.41 -8.06
N TYR A 84 -17.67 1.63 -8.57
CA TYR A 84 -17.29 1.87 -9.96
C TYR A 84 -15.78 2.04 -10.07
N GLY A 85 -15.16 1.38 -11.04
CA GLY A 85 -13.71 1.52 -11.31
C GLY A 85 -12.81 0.57 -10.51
N MET A 86 -13.37 -0.48 -9.96
CA MET A 86 -12.55 -1.61 -9.47
C MET A 86 -11.96 -2.34 -10.68
N GLY A 87 -10.63 -2.50 -10.67
CA GLY A 87 -9.94 -3.29 -11.69
C GLY A 87 -10.37 -4.77 -11.70
N ASN A 88 -9.92 -5.50 -12.70
CA ASN A 88 -10.22 -6.93 -12.79
C ASN A 88 -9.49 -7.69 -11.65
N PRO A 89 -10.20 -8.40 -10.76
CA PRO A 89 -9.58 -9.17 -9.68
C PRO A 89 -8.53 -10.17 -10.17
N SER A 90 -8.72 -10.73 -11.37
CA SER A 90 -7.79 -11.70 -11.95
C SER A 90 -6.41 -11.10 -12.19
N ASP A 91 -6.32 -9.84 -12.56
CA ASP A 91 -5.05 -9.15 -12.82
C ASP A 91 -4.29 -8.94 -11.52
N PHE A 92 -5.00 -8.67 -10.42
CA PHE A 92 -4.38 -8.60 -9.09
C PHE A 92 -3.88 -9.96 -8.62
N TYR A 93 -4.65 -11.04 -8.80
CA TYR A 93 -4.20 -12.38 -8.42
C TYR A 93 -2.97 -12.84 -9.18
N ASN A 94 -2.86 -12.51 -10.47
CA ASN A 94 -1.70 -12.85 -11.29
C ASN A 94 -0.42 -12.14 -10.83
N ASN A 95 -0.55 -10.99 -10.18
CA ASN A 95 0.56 -10.18 -9.68
C ASN A 95 0.88 -10.43 -8.19
N VAL A 96 0.20 -11.35 -7.53
CA VAL A 96 0.53 -11.72 -6.14
C VAL A 96 1.82 -12.53 -6.10
N ILE A 97 2.78 -12.03 -5.33
CA ILE A 97 4.05 -12.71 -5.08
C ILE A 97 4.00 -13.33 -3.68
N GLU A 98 3.80 -14.62 -3.62
CA GLU A 98 3.84 -15.33 -2.34
C GLU A 98 5.27 -15.62 -1.93
N ILE A 99 5.68 -15.07 -0.79
CA ILE A 99 6.98 -15.31 -0.17
C ILE A 99 6.78 -15.98 1.19
N LYS A 100 7.67 -16.94 1.49
CA LYS A 100 7.66 -17.66 2.76
C LYS A 100 9.08 -18.07 3.11
N LYS A 101 9.45 -17.95 4.38
CA LYS A 101 10.74 -18.45 4.88
C LYS A 101 10.89 -19.95 4.55
N GLY A 102 12.07 -20.32 4.06
CA GLY A 102 12.39 -21.68 3.62
C GLY A 102 11.85 -22.06 2.24
N LYS A 103 11.24 -21.12 1.51
CA LYS A 103 10.77 -21.36 0.15
C LYS A 103 11.94 -21.24 -0.83
N LEU A 104 12.12 -22.28 -1.65
CA LEU A 104 13.05 -22.22 -2.78
C LEU A 104 12.50 -21.25 -3.82
N LEU A 105 13.22 -20.19 -4.06
CA LEU A 105 12.87 -19.14 -5.02
C LEU A 105 14.15 -18.46 -5.50
N ASP A 106 14.53 -18.67 -6.74
CA ASP A 106 15.66 -17.97 -7.36
C ASP A 106 15.46 -16.44 -7.21
N ARG A 107 16.49 -15.77 -6.70
CA ARG A 107 16.48 -14.33 -6.45
C ARG A 107 16.18 -13.52 -7.72
N ASN A 108 16.74 -13.91 -8.87
CA ASN A 108 16.53 -13.18 -10.11
C ASN A 108 15.09 -13.34 -10.61
N VAL A 109 14.50 -14.52 -10.41
CA VAL A 109 13.08 -14.76 -10.69
C VAL A 109 12.21 -13.88 -9.80
N PHE A 110 12.55 -13.78 -8.51
CA PHE A 110 11.85 -12.88 -7.57
C PHE A 110 11.94 -11.42 -8.00
N LEU A 111 13.15 -10.93 -8.36
CA LEU A 111 13.34 -9.56 -8.82
C LEU A 111 12.56 -9.25 -10.11
N ARG A 112 12.49 -10.20 -11.05
CA ARG A 112 11.68 -10.05 -12.26
C ARG A 112 10.19 -9.92 -11.92
N ARG A 113 9.68 -10.75 -11.01
CA ARG A 113 8.29 -10.65 -10.55
C ARG A 113 7.98 -9.31 -9.90
N LEU A 114 8.91 -8.71 -9.15
CA LEU A 114 8.75 -7.37 -8.60
C LEU A 114 8.60 -6.33 -9.73
N VAL A 115 9.44 -6.41 -10.75
CA VAL A 115 9.35 -5.51 -11.92
C VAL A 115 8.04 -5.73 -12.69
N ASP A 116 7.62 -6.97 -12.89
CA ASP A 116 6.35 -7.30 -13.54
C ASP A 116 5.15 -6.78 -12.74
N SER A 117 5.29 -6.69 -11.41
CA SER A 117 4.31 -6.09 -10.49
C SER A 117 4.48 -4.57 -10.35
N LEU A 118 5.18 -3.92 -11.29
CA LEU A 118 5.40 -2.48 -11.39
C LEU A 118 6.25 -1.87 -10.26
N TYR A 119 7.00 -2.65 -9.52
CA TYR A 119 8.01 -2.13 -8.60
C TYR A 119 9.23 -1.65 -9.38
N VAL A 120 9.77 -0.51 -8.99
CA VAL A 120 10.94 0.09 -9.65
C VAL A 120 12.18 -0.13 -8.79
N ARG A 121 13.27 -0.63 -9.42
CA ARG A 121 14.54 -0.75 -8.73
C ARG A 121 15.17 0.63 -8.54
N ASN A 122 15.45 1.01 -7.30
CA ASN A 122 16.17 2.21 -6.96
C ASN A 122 17.10 1.92 -5.77
N ASP A 123 18.41 1.89 -6.05
CA ASP A 123 19.41 1.57 -5.04
C ASP A 123 19.85 2.81 -4.22
N LEU A 124 19.49 4.03 -4.68
CA LEU A 124 19.87 5.28 -4.04
C LEU A 124 18.80 5.77 -3.05
N GLU A 125 17.58 5.87 -3.51
CA GLU A 125 16.45 6.38 -2.74
C GLU A 125 15.29 5.38 -2.77
N LEU A 126 14.88 4.94 -1.60
CA LEU A 126 13.85 3.93 -1.47
C LEU A 126 12.52 4.58 -1.10
N ASN A 127 11.68 4.79 -2.12
CA ASN A 127 10.32 5.32 -1.99
C ASN A 127 9.28 4.19 -2.12
N ARG A 128 8.03 4.45 -1.79
CA ARG A 128 6.93 3.48 -1.96
C ARG A 128 6.85 2.98 -3.40
N GLY A 129 6.67 1.69 -3.57
CA GLY A 129 6.70 1.05 -4.88
C GLY A 129 8.09 0.80 -5.45
N ASN A 130 9.13 1.08 -4.66
CA ASN A 130 10.51 0.80 -5.06
C ASN A 130 11.09 -0.39 -4.28
N PHE A 131 12.10 -1.00 -4.87
CA PHE A 131 12.93 -1.98 -4.19
C PHE A 131 14.41 -1.71 -4.46
N ARG A 132 15.26 -2.13 -3.55
CA ARG A 132 16.72 -2.12 -3.74
C ARG A 132 17.33 -3.46 -3.41
N VAL A 133 18.49 -3.71 -3.99
CA VAL A 133 19.21 -4.96 -3.80
C VAL A 133 20.60 -4.67 -3.25
N LYS A 134 20.93 -5.27 -2.11
CA LYS A 134 22.26 -5.19 -1.50
C LYS A 134 22.75 -6.60 -1.18
N GLY A 135 23.60 -7.16 -2.07
CA GLY A 135 24.04 -8.54 -1.95
C GLY A 135 22.87 -9.51 -2.03
N ASP A 136 22.68 -10.30 -0.98
CA ASP A 136 21.60 -11.28 -0.89
C ASP A 136 20.35 -10.75 -0.21
N THR A 137 20.33 -9.45 0.09
CA THR A 137 19.20 -8.77 0.73
C THR A 137 18.43 -7.93 -0.30
N VAL A 138 17.12 -8.09 -0.30
CA VAL A 138 16.17 -7.29 -1.09
C VAL A 138 15.26 -6.52 -0.14
N ASP A 139 15.39 -5.21 -0.12
CA ASP A 139 14.51 -4.31 0.62
C ASP A 139 13.41 -3.81 -0.32
N ILE A 140 12.15 -3.98 0.06
CA ILE A 140 10.98 -3.61 -0.74
C ILE A 140 10.14 -2.63 0.06
N TYR A 141 9.92 -1.43 -0.48
CA TYR A 141 8.97 -0.50 0.11
C TYR A 141 7.59 -0.76 -0.48
N LEU A 142 6.77 -1.46 0.29
CA LEU A 142 5.43 -1.84 -0.16
C LEU A 142 4.57 -0.61 -0.42
N ALA A 143 3.82 -0.63 -1.51
CA ALA A 143 2.97 0.50 -1.90
C ALA A 143 1.81 0.75 -0.91
N TYR A 144 1.45 -0.24 -0.11
CA TYR A 144 0.34 -0.22 0.85
C TYR A 144 0.77 -0.22 2.33
N SER A 145 2.06 -0.14 2.61
CA SER A 145 2.60 -0.13 3.98
C SER A 145 3.51 1.07 4.21
N ASP A 146 3.68 1.45 5.46
CA ASP A 146 4.67 2.44 5.88
C ASP A 146 6.03 1.81 6.19
N ASN A 147 6.09 0.49 6.23
CA ASN A 147 7.28 -0.26 6.56
C ASN A 147 7.90 -0.90 5.32
N LEU A 148 9.19 -1.18 5.42
CA LEU A 148 9.92 -1.95 4.43
C LEU A 148 9.77 -3.43 4.72
N LEU A 149 9.65 -4.22 3.67
CA LEU A 149 9.81 -5.65 3.73
C LEU A 149 11.22 -6.01 3.30
N ARG A 150 12.00 -6.57 4.21
CA ARG A 150 13.35 -7.07 3.95
C ARG A 150 13.33 -8.56 3.75
N VAL A 151 13.74 -9.01 2.59
CA VAL A 151 13.86 -10.44 2.24
C VAL A 151 15.35 -10.78 2.08
N MET A 152 15.82 -11.69 2.88
CA MET A 152 17.19 -12.19 2.81
C MET A 152 17.19 -13.57 2.16
N PHE A 153 18.11 -13.74 1.21
CA PHE A 153 18.31 -14.98 0.47
C PHE A 153 19.59 -15.67 0.93
N TRP A 154 19.53 -16.98 1.00
CA TRP A 154 20.71 -17.83 1.08
C TRP A 154 20.68 -18.73 -0.15
N ASP A 155 21.56 -18.41 -1.13
CA ASP A 155 21.52 -19.01 -2.46
C ASP A 155 20.14 -18.84 -3.12
N ASP A 156 19.42 -19.91 -3.41
CA ASP A 156 18.08 -19.91 -4.01
C ASP A 156 16.96 -20.12 -2.96
N GLU A 157 17.22 -19.89 -1.69
CA GLU A 157 16.23 -20.05 -0.62
C GLU A 157 16.01 -18.74 0.12
N ILE A 158 14.75 -18.47 0.51
CA ILE A 158 14.43 -17.35 1.39
C ILE A 158 14.79 -17.73 2.82
N ASP A 159 15.91 -17.18 3.32
CA ASP A 159 16.38 -17.41 4.68
C ASP A 159 15.54 -16.67 5.73
N SER A 160 15.25 -15.39 5.50
CA SER A 160 14.44 -14.62 6.42
C SER A 160 13.60 -13.55 5.71
N ILE A 161 12.51 -13.19 6.36
CA ILE A 161 11.63 -12.10 5.97
C ILE A 161 11.41 -11.25 7.22
N GLU A 162 11.70 -9.96 7.12
CA GLU A 162 11.63 -9.02 8.24
C GLU A 162 10.89 -7.77 7.83
N GLU A 163 10.09 -7.23 8.74
CA GLU A 163 9.52 -5.90 8.62
C GLU A 163 10.43 -4.89 9.29
N VAL A 164 10.78 -3.82 8.57
CA VAL A 164 11.81 -2.86 8.97
C VAL A 164 11.26 -1.44 8.83
N ASP A 165 11.53 -0.60 9.82
CA ASP A 165 11.21 0.82 9.74
C ASP A 165 12.10 1.51 8.68
N PRO A 166 11.52 2.25 7.72
CA PRO A 166 12.26 2.83 6.60
C PRO A 166 13.24 3.92 7.02
N VAL A 167 13.01 4.58 8.14
CA VAL A 167 13.80 5.73 8.60
C VAL A 167 14.94 5.27 9.51
N SER A 168 14.62 4.47 10.53
CA SER A 168 15.61 4.00 11.50
C SER A 168 16.34 2.74 11.08
N GLY A 169 15.78 1.97 10.14
CA GLY A 169 16.31 0.68 9.74
C GLY A 169 16.14 -0.42 10.81
N ILE A 170 15.37 -0.14 11.86
CA ILE A 170 15.14 -1.07 12.97
C ILE A 170 14.11 -2.13 12.55
N ARG A 171 14.38 -3.37 12.87
CA ARG A 171 13.45 -4.48 12.69
C ARG A 171 12.24 -4.30 13.60
N LEU A 172 11.04 -4.48 13.06
CA LEU A 172 9.76 -4.37 13.75
C LEU A 172 9.15 -5.75 14.02
N ALA A 173 9.26 -6.67 13.07
CA ALA A 173 8.78 -8.04 13.15
C ALA A 173 9.66 -9.01 12.33
#